data_0850f2616b5659d2d8e02c66704ba94c
#
_entry.id   0850f2616b5659d2d8e02c66704ba94c
#
_cell.length_a   1.000
_cell.length_b   1.000
_cell.length_c   1.000
_cell.angle_alpha   90.00
_cell.angle_beta   90.00
_cell.angle_gamma   90.00
#
_symmetry.space_group_name_H-M   'P 1'
#
loop_
_entity.id
_entity.type
_entity.pdbx_description
1 polymer ?
#
loop_
_entity_poly.entity_id
_entity_poly.type
_entity_poly.pdbx_seq_one_letter_code
_entity_poly.pdbx_strand_id
1 'polypeptide(L)'
;AKALMENVPQPKAGIFPAKEKPQVAIPREPLSPLIREMTLKYSANTLITLDQNKLSNNIKTSKDQIYHLHPFGNFLIFDQGIPSRNHWFPQFNDEGYLIIGLENLHVPVELSLYFELEDNIQNEIGQIEIPSIKWFYLVDNEWIEFSENEMIKDGTHNFTTSGIVQLKIPTLTNKSHDILPTDKYWIRASTQNNSRLLSKIKMIKNNGVLATWIAHKSDAHWEEKIPAGTINRLIQSRNEISNVSQPYPSFGGRNKESMSDLYMRVS
;
A
#
# COMPACT_ATOMS: atom_id res chain seq x y z
N ALA A 1 -30.50 -47.83 -9.72
CA ALA A 1 -30.79 -48.86 -10.71
C ALA A 1 -30.11 -50.22 -10.38
N LYS A 2 -29.10 -50.28 -9.52
CA LYS A 2 -28.41 -51.55 -9.09
C LYS A 2 -29.12 -52.28 -7.97
N ALA A 3 -30.03 -51.68 -7.23
CA ALA A 3 -30.64 -52.25 -6.02
C ALA A 3 -31.90 -53.11 -6.30
N LEU A 4 -32.36 -53.27 -7.54
CA LEU A 4 -33.59 -53.97 -7.89
C LEU A 4 -33.38 -55.35 -8.55
N MET A 5 -32.13 -55.92 -8.56
CA MET A 5 -31.85 -57.20 -9.22
C MET A 5 -31.54 -58.36 -8.28
N GLU A 6 -31.66 -58.22 -6.98
CA GLU A 6 -31.31 -59.27 -6.03
C GLU A 6 -32.51 -59.94 -5.37
N ASN A 7 -33.54 -60.37 -6.04
CA ASN A 7 -34.46 -61.35 -5.45
C ASN A 7 -35.47 -61.83 -6.50
N VAL A 8 -35.00 -62.63 -7.48
CA VAL A 8 -35.91 -63.42 -8.31
C VAL A 8 -35.66 -64.89 -7.98
N PRO A 9 -36.62 -65.64 -7.42
CA PRO A 9 -36.45 -67.08 -7.14
C PRO A 9 -36.27 -67.88 -8.43
N GLN A 10 -35.31 -68.78 -8.46
CA GLN A 10 -35.04 -69.70 -9.59
C GLN A 10 -36.23 -70.66 -9.79
N PRO A 11 -36.77 -70.82 -10.98
CA PRO A 11 -37.82 -71.79 -11.24
C PRO A 11 -37.22 -73.23 -11.31
N LYS A 12 -37.92 -74.16 -10.64
CA LYS A 12 -37.59 -75.59 -10.67
C LYS A 12 -37.73 -76.12 -12.12
N ALA A 13 -36.78 -76.99 -12.50
CA ALA A 13 -36.70 -77.65 -13.83
C ALA A 13 -37.99 -78.42 -14.17
N GLY A 14 -38.77 -77.95 -15.13
CA GLY A 14 -39.87 -78.64 -15.77
C GLY A 14 -39.51 -78.92 -17.22
N ILE A 15 -39.99 -80.05 -17.76
CA ILE A 15 -39.65 -80.76 -19.00
C ILE A 15 -40.16 -80.02 -20.28
N PHE A 16 -40.40 -78.71 -20.27
CA PHE A 16 -40.77 -77.94 -21.43
C PHE A 16 -39.67 -77.00 -21.84
N PRO A 17 -39.43 -76.86 -23.17
CA PRO A 17 -38.41 -75.92 -23.63
C PRO A 17 -38.74 -74.52 -23.17
N ALA A 18 -37.83 -73.94 -22.45
CA ALA A 18 -37.99 -72.60 -21.95
C ALA A 18 -38.13 -71.65 -23.13
N LYS A 19 -39.27 -70.96 -23.25
CA LYS A 19 -39.40 -69.81 -24.15
C LYS A 19 -38.33 -68.80 -23.77
N GLU A 20 -37.43 -68.47 -24.73
CA GLU A 20 -36.47 -67.36 -24.55
C GLU A 20 -37.25 -66.12 -24.10
N LYS A 21 -36.83 -65.67 -22.96
CA LYS A 21 -37.36 -64.39 -22.41
C LYS A 21 -36.88 -63.28 -23.33
N PRO A 22 -37.76 -62.35 -23.76
CA PRO A 22 -37.33 -61.22 -24.58
C PRO A 22 -36.20 -60.47 -23.83
N GLN A 23 -35.07 -60.31 -24.48
CA GLN A 23 -34.00 -59.46 -23.95
C GLN A 23 -34.53 -58.04 -23.81
N VAL A 24 -34.69 -57.57 -22.61
CA VAL A 24 -35.01 -56.17 -22.32
C VAL A 24 -33.77 -55.36 -22.70
N ALA A 25 -33.89 -54.54 -23.73
CA ALA A 25 -32.83 -53.63 -24.14
C ALA A 25 -32.51 -52.70 -22.99
N ILE A 26 -31.29 -52.78 -22.44
CA ILE A 26 -30.83 -51.85 -21.41
C ILE A 26 -30.77 -50.46 -22.06
N PRO A 27 -31.50 -49.45 -21.55
CA PRO A 27 -31.39 -48.09 -22.07
C PRO A 27 -29.95 -47.61 -22.03
N ARG A 28 -29.47 -47.04 -23.11
CA ARG A 28 -28.15 -46.45 -23.14
C ARG A 28 -28.09 -45.31 -22.10
N GLU A 29 -26.99 -45.20 -21.41
CA GLU A 29 -26.76 -44.02 -20.52
C GLU A 29 -26.91 -42.74 -21.33
N PRO A 30 -27.60 -41.74 -20.79
CA PRO A 30 -27.72 -40.45 -21.43
C PRO A 30 -26.34 -39.84 -21.65
N LEU A 31 -26.06 -39.46 -22.89
CA LEU A 31 -24.79 -38.79 -23.23
C LEU A 31 -24.80 -37.39 -22.59
N SER A 32 -23.81 -37.09 -21.80
CA SER A 32 -23.57 -35.72 -21.31
C SER A 32 -23.26 -34.81 -22.53
N PRO A 33 -23.95 -33.70 -22.70
CA PRO A 33 -23.65 -32.76 -23.78
C PRO A 33 -22.23 -32.20 -23.63
N LEU A 34 -21.46 -32.26 -24.69
CA LEU A 34 -20.12 -31.65 -24.76
C LEU A 34 -20.30 -30.21 -25.26
N ILE A 35 -20.21 -29.27 -24.34
CA ILE A 35 -20.25 -27.85 -24.67
C ILE A 35 -18.82 -27.42 -24.99
N ARG A 36 -18.54 -27.08 -26.25
CA ARG A 36 -17.24 -26.54 -26.65
C ARG A 36 -17.10 -25.06 -26.38
N GLU A 37 -18.19 -24.34 -26.49
CA GLU A 37 -18.20 -22.89 -26.27
C GLU A 37 -19.58 -22.48 -25.78
N MET A 38 -19.60 -21.61 -24.79
CA MET A 38 -20.82 -21.01 -24.30
C MET A 38 -20.59 -19.50 -24.15
N THR A 39 -21.33 -18.72 -24.92
CA THR A 39 -21.26 -17.26 -24.82
C THR A 39 -22.58 -16.74 -24.26
N LEU A 40 -22.51 -16.03 -23.16
CA LEU A 40 -23.64 -15.32 -22.58
C LEU A 40 -23.56 -13.84 -22.94
N LYS A 41 -24.54 -13.34 -23.68
CA LYS A 41 -24.68 -11.89 -23.93
C LYS A 41 -25.92 -11.40 -23.22
N TYR A 42 -25.74 -10.41 -22.37
CA TYR A 42 -26.86 -9.76 -21.71
C TYR A 42 -26.69 -8.24 -21.73
N SER A 43 -27.79 -7.53 -21.67
CA SER A 43 -27.83 -6.08 -21.49
C SER A 43 -28.73 -5.79 -20.32
N ALA A 44 -28.25 -4.94 -19.43
CA ALA A 44 -29.02 -4.47 -18.28
C ALA A 44 -28.97 -2.95 -18.25
N ASN A 45 -30.12 -2.31 -18.12
CA ASN A 45 -30.24 -0.87 -17.99
C ASN A 45 -31.03 -0.57 -16.71
N THR A 46 -30.52 0.36 -15.92
CA THR A 46 -31.24 0.91 -14.79
C THR A 46 -31.21 2.44 -14.85
N LEU A 47 -32.29 3.07 -14.46
CA LEU A 47 -32.37 4.52 -14.30
C LEU A 47 -32.29 4.84 -12.82
N ILE A 48 -31.22 5.51 -12.42
CA ILE A 48 -31.05 5.99 -11.06
C ILE A 48 -31.38 7.48 -11.06
N THR A 49 -32.49 7.84 -10.42
CA THR A 49 -32.88 9.24 -10.24
C THR A 49 -32.33 9.74 -8.92
N LEU A 50 -31.42 10.69 -8.99
CA LEU A 50 -30.80 11.33 -7.84
C LEU A 50 -31.50 12.66 -7.58
N ASP A 51 -32.31 12.67 -6.56
CA ASP A 51 -32.95 13.85 -6.03
C ASP A 51 -32.27 14.23 -4.71
N GLN A 52 -31.61 15.38 -4.67
CA GLN A 52 -30.90 15.85 -3.48
C GLN A 52 -31.79 15.87 -2.24
N ASN A 53 -33.07 16.13 -2.40
CA ASN A 53 -34.03 16.17 -1.28
C ASN A 53 -34.43 14.77 -0.79
N LYS A 54 -34.35 13.75 -1.63
CA LYS A 54 -34.63 12.35 -1.29
C LYS A 54 -33.42 11.59 -0.81
N LEU A 55 -32.24 11.95 -1.30
CA LEU A 55 -30.96 11.35 -0.90
C LEU A 55 -30.64 11.64 0.57
N SER A 56 -31.08 12.79 1.09
CA SER A 56 -30.76 13.17 2.47
C SER A 56 -31.40 12.29 3.56
N ASN A 57 -32.44 11.53 3.26
CA ASN A 57 -33.20 10.87 4.34
C ASN A 57 -33.02 9.34 4.43
N ASN A 58 -32.53 8.62 3.40
CA ASN A 58 -32.51 7.15 3.42
C ASN A 58 -31.47 6.47 2.53
N ILE A 59 -30.26 7.00 2.39
CA ILE A 59 -29.24 6.42 1.50
C ILE A 59 -28.81 5.02 1.94
N LYS A 60 -28.71 4.76 3.24
CA LYS A 60 -28.34 3.44 3.77
C LYS A 60 -29.37 2.35 3.53
N THR A 61 -30.61 2.73 3.24
CA THR A 61 -31.74 1.80 2.99
C THR A 61 -32.18 1.79 1.52
N SER A 62 -31.61 2.64 0.68
CA SER A 62 -31.90 2.65 -0.76
C SER A 62 -31.33 1.39 -1.43
N LYS A 63 -32.10 0.81 -2.38
CA LYS A 63 -31.63 -0.29 -3.22
C LYS A 63 -30.46 0.14 -4.11
N ASP A 64 -30.39 1.41 -4.47
CA ASP A 64 -29.40 1.97 -5.37
C ASP A 64 -28.42 2.80 -4.54
N GLN A 65 -27.20 2.30 -4.39
CA GLN A 65 -26.11 2.97 -3.71
C GLN A 65 -25.02 3.27 -4.72
N ILE A 66 -24.45 4.46 -4.64
CA ILE A 66 -23.37 4.91 -5.52
C ILE A 66 -22.12 5.07 -4.68
N TYR A 67 -21.02 4.52 -5.17
CA TYR A 67 -19.74 4.55 -4.51
C TYR A 67 -18.67 5.20 -5.39
N HIS A 68 -17.83 6.02 -4.77
CA HIS A 68 -16.53 6.35 -5.35
C HIS A 68 -15.58 5.17 -5.11
N LEU A 69 -14.95 4.71 -6.17
CA LEU A 69 -13.91 3.67 -6.08
C LEU A 69 -12.54 4.32 -5.98
N HIS A 70 -11.82 3.99 -4.94
CA HIS A 70 -10.45 4.42 -4.71
C HIS A 70 -9.52 3.20 -4.73
N PRO A 71 -8.20 3.38 -4.91
CA PRO A 71 -7.26 2.25 -4.97
C PRO A 71 -7.31 1.30 -3.76
N PHE A 72 -7.70 1.80 -2.59
CA PHE A 72 -7.70 1.03 -1.34
C PHE A 72 -9.07 0.88 -0.70
N GLY A 73 -10.15 1.24 -1.39
CA GLY A 73 -11.49 1.10 -0.84
C GLY A 73 -12.56 1.81 -1.65
N ASN A 74 -13.77 1.76 -1.16
CA ASN A 74 -14.90 2.46 -1.73
C ASN A 74 -15.58 3.33 -0.69
N PHE A 75 -16.15 4.44 -1.14
CA PHE A 75 -16.89 5.36 -0.30
C PHE A 75 -18.30 5.51 -0.82
N LEU A 76 -19.28 5.33 0.05
CA LEU A 76 -20.64 5.70 -0.26
C LEU A 76 -20.71 7.22 -0.41
N ILE A 77 -21.18 7.68 -1.57
CA ILE A 77 -21.38 9.11 -1.82
C ILE A 77 -22.72 9.57 -1.25
N PHE A 78 -22.86 10.87 -1.00
CA PHE A 78 -24.03 11.48 -0.38
C PHE A 78 -24.36 10.95 1.03
N ASP A 79 -23.35 10.46 1.76
CA ASP A 79 -23.50 10.11 3.17
C ASP A 79 -23.67 11.40 4.00
N GLN A 80 -24.75 11.49 4.76
CA GLN A 80 -25.17 12.71 5.48
C GLN A 80 -24.15 13.25 6.49
N GLY A 81 -23.20 12.46 6.91
CA GLY A 81 -22.20 12.88 7.89
C GLY A 81 -20.95 13.54 7.30
N ILE A 82 -20.75 13.48 5.98
CA ILE A 82 -19.48 13.87 5.36
C ILE A 82 -19.71 14.70 4.11
N PRO A 83 -19.79 16.05 4.25
CA PRO A 83 -20.05 16.94 3.12
C PRO A 83 -19.05 16.83 1.95
N SER A 84 -17.81 16.46 2.23
CA SER A 84 -16.77 16.24 1.22
C SER A 84 -17.04 15.08 0.26
N ARG A 85 -18.04 14.23 0.56
CA ARG A 85 -18.46 13.11 -0.29
C ARG A 85 -19.69 13.41 -1.15
N ASN A 86 -20.19 14.63 -1.12
CA ASN A 86 -21.39 15.01 -1.87
C ASN A 86 -21.11 15.44 -3.32
N HIS A 87 -20.16 14.76 -3.96
CA HIS A 87 -19.79 15.00 -5.35
C HIS A 87 -19.94 13.72 -6.18
N TRP A 88 -20.37 13.88 -7.42
CA TRP A 88 -20.53 12.77 -8.36
C TRP A 88 -19.21 12.08 -8.69
N PHE A 89 -18.15 12.85 -8.82
CA PHE A 89 -16.82 12.35 -9.13
C PHE A 89 -15.90 12.57 -7.94
N PRO A 90 -14.97 11.64 -7.68
CA PRO A 90 -13.94 11.85 -6.67
C PRO A 90 -13.22 13.18 -6.92
N GLN A 91 -13.13 14.00 -5.89
CA GLN A 91 -12.32 15.21 -5.96
C GLN A 91 -10.99 14.95 -5.30
N PHE A 92 -9.92 15.22 -6.03
CA PHE A 92 -8.56 15.14 -5.56
C PHE A 92 -8.03 16.57 -5.47
N ASN A 93 -7.72 17.01 -4.26
CA ASN A 93 -7.19 18.35 -4.02
C ASN A 93 -5.70 18.45 -4.36
N ASP A 94 -5.02 17.32 -4.40
CA ASP A 94 -3.60 17.22 -4.63
C ASP A 94 -3.33 16.42 -5.92
N GLU A 95 -2.22 16.74 -6.59
CA GLU A 95 -1.82 16.10 -7.84
C GLU A 95 -1.25 14.70 -7.63
N GLY A 96 -0.64 14.46 -6.46
CA GLY A 96 -0.06 13.17 -6.11
C GLY A 96 -0.20 12.81 -4.65
N TYR A 97 -0.34 11.50 -4.38
CA TYR A 97 -0.43 10.92 -3.04
C TYR A 97 0.51 9.74 -2.89
N LEU A 98 1.19 9.67 -1.75
CA LEU A 98 1.86 8.49 -1.24
C LEU A 98 1.20 8.11 0.08
N ILE A 99 0.57 6.94 0.13
CA ILE A 99 -0.13 6.45 1.33
C ILE A 99 0.67 5.28 1.90
N ILE A 100 0.99 5.35 3.20
CA ILE A 100 1.81 4.37 3.90
C ILE A 100 1.02 3.81 5.07
N GLY A 101 0.84 2.48 5.10
CA GLY A 101 0.25 1.75 6.22
C GLY A 101 1.32 1.31 7.21
N LEU A 102 1.07 1.55 8.50
CA LEU A 102 1.97 1.27 9.60
C LEU A 102 1.37 0.18 10.49
N GLU A 103 2.07 -0.93 10.62
CA GLU A 103 1.70 -2.04 11.48
C GLU A 103 2.50 -2.04 12.78
N ASN A 104 1.96 -2.67 13.83
CA ASN A 104 2.61 -2.85 15.13
C ASN A 104 3.12 -1.54 15.75
N LEU A 105 2.40 -0.44 15.50
CA LEU A 105 2.72 0.87 16.03
C LEU A 105 2.00 1.11 17.35
N HIS A 106 2.69 1.68 18.32
CA HIS A 106 2.10 2.17 19.56
C HIS A 106 2.19 3.69 19.59
N VAL A 107 1.05 4.35 19.48
CA VAL A 107 0.98 5.82 19.48
C VAL A 107 0.83 6.37 20.91
N PRO A 108 1.47 7.50 21.26
CA PRO A 108 2.29 8.36 20.41
C PRO A 108 3.70 7.79 20.21
N VAL A 109 4.31 8.04 19.04
CA VAL A 109 5.65 7.55 18.73
C VAL A 109 6.37 8.45 17.72
N GLU A 110 7.69 8.53 17.83
CA GLU A 110 8.53 9.12 16.79
C GLU A 110 8.85 8.06 15.73
N LEU A 111 8.46 8.35 14.51
CA LEU A 111 8.66 7.48 13.34
C LEU A 111 9.78 8.07 12.48
N SER A 112 10.77 7.24 12.17
CA SER A 112 11.87 7.59 11.28
C SER A 112 11.81 6.70 10.05
N LEU A 113 11.55 7.27 8.88
CA LEU A 113 11.44 6.57 7.61
C LEU A 113 12.59 6.99 6.69
N TYR A 114 13.38 6.03 6.26
CA TYR A 114 14.37 6.22 5.23
C TYR A 114 13.76 5.96 3.86
N PHE A 115 13.90 6.93 2.97
CA PHE A 115 13.50 6.86 1.57
C PHE A 115 14.73 6.77 0.68
N GLU A 116 14.81 5.70 -0.09
CA GLU A 116 15.72 5.62 -1.21
C GLU A 116 15.00 6.03 -2.49
N LEU A 117 15.55 7.03 -3.14
CA LEU A 117 15.01 7.58 -4.37
C LEU A 117 15.91 7.24 -5.56
N GLU A 118 15.36 7.18 -6.75
CA GLU A 118 16.14 7.16 -7.99
C GLU A 118 16.75 8.55 -8.22
N ASP A 119 18.00 8.56 -8.71
CA ASP A 119 18.63 9.80 -9.13
C ASP A 119 17.83 10.38 -10.30
N ASN A 120 17.22 11.52 -10.07
CA ASN A 120 16.47 12.21 -11.10
C ASN A 120 17.46 13.13 -11.85
N ILE A 121 17.96 12.66 -13.00
CA ILE A 121 18.93 13.41 -13.85
C ILE A 121 18.21 14.51 -14.65
N GLN A 122 16.93 14.74 -14.43
CA GLN A 122 16.21 15.83 -15.08
C GLN A 122 16.58 17.20 -14.45
N ASN A 123 17.87 17.53 -14.47
CA ASN A 123 18.34 18.91 -14.40
C ASN A 123 18.08 19.61 -15.74
N GLU A 124 16.83 19.67 -16.16
CA GLU A 124 16.49 20.66 -17.17
C GLU A 124 16.65 22.04 -16.53
N ILE A 125 17.65 22.73 -17.03
CA ILE A 125 18.06 24.08 -16.67
C ILE A 125 16.85 25.01 -16.91
N GLY A 126 16.07 25.23 -15.88
CA GLY A 126 14.94 26.14 -15.86
C GLY A 126 14.53 26.39 -14.41
N GLN A 127 13.95 27.53 -14.11
CA GLN A 127 13.35 27.82 -12.80
C GLN A 127 12.11 26.94 -12.60
N ILE A 128 12.33 25.68 -12.29
CA ILE A 128 11.24 24.73 -11.99
C ILE A 128 11.01 24.83 -10.48
N GLU A 129 9.81 25.18 -10.11
CA GLU A 129 9.38 25.20 -8.72
C GLU A 129 9.40 23.77 -8.17
N ILE A 130 10.21 23.56 -7.13
CA ILE A 130 10.30 22.26 -6.45
C ILE A 130 8.94 21.95 -5.81
N PRO A 131 8.38 20.75 -6.00
CA PRO A 131 7.12 20.37 -5.38
C PRO A 131 7.19 20.51 -3.86
N SER A 132 6.15 21.05 -3.26
CA SER A 132 6.02 21.06 -1.80
C SER A 132 5.30 19.80 -1.35
N ILE A 133 5.87 19.09 -0.39
CA ILE A 133 5.28 17.89 0.18
C ILE A 133 4.67 18.21 1.54
N LYS A 134 3.41 17.86 1.69
CA LYS A 134 2.68 17.93 2.95
C LYS A 134 2.42 16.53 3.48
N TRP A 135 2.55 16.37 4.78
CA TRP A 135 2.32 15.11 5.46
C TRP A 135 1.06 15.15 6.31
N PHE A 136 0.33 14.02 6.32
CA PHE A 136 -0.93 13.87 7.03
C PHE A 136 -0.98 12.53 7.74
N TYR A 137 -1.75 12.46 8.80
CA TYR A 137 -2.13 11.21 9.48
C TYR A 137 -3.66 11.07 9.47
N LEU A 138 -4.11 9.82 9.53
CA LEU A 138 -5.54 9.50 9.47
C LEU A 138 -6.13 9.42 10.88
N VAL A 139 -7.22 10.14 11.10
CA VAL A 139 -8.05 10.09 12.31
C VAL A 139 -9.50 9.89 11.86
N ASP A 140 -10.13 8.83 12.32
CA ASP A 140 -11.47 8.44 11.85
C ASP A 140 -11.47 8.35 10.30
N ASN A 141 -12.13 9.24 9.61
CA ASN A 141 -12.16 9.29 8.14
C ASN A 141 -11.52 10.57 7.59
N GLU A 142 -10.76 11.30 8.40
CA GLU A 142 -10.19 12.58 8.02
C GLU A 142 -8.67 12.56 8.03
N TRP A 143 -8.07 13.19 7.02
CA TRP A 143 -6.64 13.41 6.93
C TRP A 143 -6.27 14.73 7.60
N ILE A 144 -5.53 14.64 8.70
CA ILE A 144 -5.06 15.79 9.48
C ILE A 144 -3.60 16.06 9.12
N GLU A 145 -3.29 17.29 8.74
CA GLU A 145 -1.92 17.71 8.41
C GLU A 145 -1.06 17.70 9.68
N PHE A 146 0.15 17.14 9.57
CA PHE A 146 1.13 17.24 10.65
C PHE A 146 1.50 18.70 10.90
N SER A 147 1.46 19.11 12.14
CA SER A 147 1.93 20.42 12.55
C SER A 147 3.46 20.52 12.46
N GLU A 148 4.00 21.74 12.51
CA GLU A 148 5.45 21.97 12.51
C GLU A 148 6.18 21.27 13.66
N ASN A 149 5.52 21.08 14.80
CA ASN A 149 6.08 20.38 15.95
C ASN A 149 6.05 18.84 15.81
N GLU A 150 5.25 18.33 14.89
CA GLU A 150 5.10 16.90 14.61
C GLU A 150 5.95 16.46 13.41
N MET A 151 6.25 17.39 12.50
CA MET A 151 7.21 17.21 11.41
C MET A 151 8.61 17.54 11.94
N ILE A 152 9.33 16.53 12.47
CA ILE A 152 10.62 16.75 13.11
C ILE A 152 11.70 17.13 12.08
N LYS A 153 11.74 16.39 10.96
CA LYS A 153 12.74 16.60 9.91
C LYS A 153 12.30 15.97 8.59
N ASP A 154 12.48 16.70 7.50
CA ASP A 154 12.51 16.15 6.15
C ASP A 154 13.93 16.19 5.57
N GLY A 155 14.61 15.05 5.60
CA GLY A 155 15.93 14.88 4.98
C GLY A 155 15.87 14.53 3.50
N THR A 156 14.67 14.40 2.91
CA THR A 156 14.50 14.09 1.48
C THR A 156 14.41 15.35 0.62
N HIS A 157 14.30 16.52 1.24
CA HIS A 157 14.10 17.80 0.55
C HIS A 157 12.92 17.73 -0.43
N ASN A 158 11.74 17.38 0.10
CA ASN A 158 10.51 17.17 -0.70
C ASN A 158 10.69 16.07 -1.77
N PHE A 159 11.24 14.92 -1.41
CA PHE A 159 11.50 13.78 -2.31
C PHE A 159 12.37 14.09 -3.54
N THR A 160 13.28 15.05 -3.42
CA THR A 160 14.29 15.32 -4.45
C THR A 160 15.56 14.52 -4.26
N THR A 161 15.89 14.12 -3.03
CA THR A 161 17.07 13.32 -2.67
C THR A 161 16.71 12.21 -1.71
N SER A 162 17.48 11.11 -1.74
CA SER A 162 17.34 10.05 -0.72
C SER A 162 17.65 10.62 0.67
N GLY A 163 16.82 10.26 1.66
CA GLY A 163 16.95 10.83 2.99
C GLY A 163 16.01 10.22 4.02
N ILE A 164 16.02 10.80 5.21
CA ILE A 164 15.20 10.35 6.33
C ILE A 164 14.15 11.40 6.65
N VAL A 165 12.89 10.97 6.67
CA VAL A 165 11.77 11.75 7.17
C VAL A 165 11.47 11.31 8.60
N GLN A 166 11.40 12.25 9.53
CA GLN A 166 11.09 12.02 10.93
C GLN A 166 9.78 12.70 11.30
N LEU A 167 8.83 11.91 11.76
CA LEU A 167 7.47 12.32 12.11
C LEU A 167 7.17 11.91 13.56
N LYS A 168 6.48 12.76 14.28
CA LYS A 168 5.92 12.43 15.58
C LYS A 168 4.44 12.07 15.38
N ILE A 169 4.12 10.79 15.41
CA ILE A 169 2.75 10.31 15.29
C ILE A 169 1.99 10.64 16.58
N PRO A 170 0.92 11.45 16.52
CA PRO A 170 0.21 11.86 17.72
C PRO A 170 -0.72 10.78 18.26
N THR A 171 -1.13 10.92 19.51
CA THR A 171 -2.08 10.01 20.18
C THR A 171 -3.45 9.96 19.49
N LEU A 172 -3.83 11.03 18.80
CA LEU A 172 -5.11 11.13 18.08
C LEU A 172 -5.20 10.17 16.90
N THR A 173 -4.06 9.75 16.32
CA THR A 173 -4.04 8.80 15.21
C THR A 173 -4.66 7.48 15.65
N ASN A 174 -5.65 7.03 14.92
CA ASN A 174 -6.42 5.83 15.28
C ASN A 174 -6.67 4.91 14.07
N LYS A 175 -7.35 3.80 14.34
CA LYS A 175 -7.75 2.81 13.33
C LYS A 175 -9.27 2.81 13.09
N SER A 176 -9.98 3.82 13.59
CA SER A 176 -11.45 3.93 13.52
C SER A 176 -11.88 4.59 12.22
N HIS A 177 -11.51 3.98 11.09
CA HIS A 177 -11.84 4.47 9.76
C HIS A 177 -12.33 3.33 8.87
N ASP A 178 -13.06 3.66 7.82
CA ASP A 178 -13.59 2.72 6.82
C ASP A 178 -13.05 2.98 5.40
N ILE A 179 -12.13 3.95 5.26
CA ILE A 179 -11.60 4.36 3.97
C ILE A 179 -10.38 3.55 3.50
N LEU A 180 -9.70 2.90 4.43
CA LEU A 180 -8.52 2.07 4.21
C LEU A 180 -8.63 0.82 5.09
N PRO A 181 -7.77 -0.22 4.90
CA PRO A 181 -7.73 -1.37 5.81
C PRO A 181 -7.58 -0.95 7.28
N THR A 182 -8.48 -1.44 8.14
CA THR A 182 -8.66 -0.96 9.52
C THR A 182 -7.67 -1.53 10.53
N ASP A 183 -6.79 -2.44 10.11
CA ASP A 183 -5.79 -3.06 10.95
C ASP A 183 -4.53 -2.22 11.15
N LYS A 184 -4.39 -1.12 10.40
CA LYS A 184 -3.19 -0.28 10.33
C LYS A 184 -3.46 1.17 10.72
N TYR A 185 -2.39 1.85 11.15
CA TYR A 185 -2.35 3.30 11.15
C TYR A 185 -1.89 3.79 9.78
N TRP A 186 -2.37 4.95 9.36
CA TRP A 186 -2.09 5.45 8.03
C TRP A 186 -1.53 6.86 8.06
N ILE A 187 -0.48 7.07 7.29
CA ILE A 187 0.08 8.37 6.98
C ILE A 187 0.06 8.61 5.47
N ARG A 188 0.03 9.85 5.08
CA ARG A 188 -0.01 10.26 3.69
C ARG A 188 0.94 11.43 3.45
N ALA A 189 1.77 11.33 2.42
CA ALA A 189 2.44 12.48 1.82
C ALA A 189 1.66 12.89 0.57
N SER A 190 1.52 14.19 0.33
CA SER A 190 0.87 14.69 -0.87
C SER A 190 1.55 15.95 -1.42
N THR A 191 1.35 16.18 -2.71
CA THR A 191 1.79 17.40 -3.40
C THR A 191 0.67 17.96 -4.25
N GLN A 192 0.56 19.28 -4.29
CA GLN A 192 -0.46 19.98 -5.07
C GLN A 192 0.00 20.29 -6.50
N ASN A 193 1.30 20.27 -6.76
CA ASN A 193 1.86 20.65 -8.04
C ASN A 193 3.09 19.81 -8.39
N ASN A 194 3.37 19.73 -9.68
CA ASN A 194 4.61 19.20 -10.23
C ASN A 194 4.97 17.76 -9.75
N SER A 195 3.98 16.90 -9.49
CA SER A 195 4.19 15.53 -8.98
C SER A 195 5.13 14.71 -9.87
N ARG A 196 5.16 14.96 -11.16
CA ARG A 196 6.05 14.30 -12.14
C ARG A 196 7.54 14.64 -11.96
N LEU A 197 7.86 15.70 -11.22
CA LEU A 197 9.24 16.09 -10.91
C LEU A 197 9.79 15.33 -9.69
N LEU A 198 8.93 14.68 -8.94
CA LEU A 198 9.34 13.86 -7.81
C LEU A 198 10.13 12.65 -8.29
N SER A 199 11.19 12.33 -7.56
CA SER A 199 11.98 11.13 -7.82
C SER A 199 11.18 9.88 -7.50
N LYS A 200 11.40 8.82 -8.27
CA LYS A 200 10.77 7.53 -7.99
C LYS A 200 11.35 6.93 -6.71
N ILE A 201 10.48 6.38 -5.90
CA ILE A 201 10.87 5.71 -4.66
C ILE A 201 11.28 4.27 -4.99
N LYS A 202 12.52 3.92 -4.71
CA LYS A 202 13.03 2.55 -4.81
C LYS A 202 12.68 1.72 -3.60
N MET A 203 12.80 2.33 -2.42
CA MET A 203 12.61 1.62 -1.16
C MET A 203 12.25 2.58 -0.04
N ILE A 204 11.43 2.09 0.90
CA ILE A 204 11.14 2.74 2.17
C ILE A 204 11.53 1.76 3.29
N LYS A 205 12.28 2.25 4.28
CA LYS A 205 12.61 1.49 5.49
C LYS A 205 12.30 2.29 6.73
N ASN A 206 11.76 1.61 7.74
CA ASN A 206 11.57 2.17 9.07
C ASN A 206 12.88 2.17 9.87
N ASN A 207 12.89 2.94 10.96
CA ASN A 207 14.03 3.06 11.88
C ASN A 207 15.34 3.52 11.20
N GLY A 208 15.19 4.39 10.18
CA GLY A 208 16.34 5.01 9.53
C GLY A 208 17.10 5.91 10.52
N VAL A 209 18.41 5.78 10.58
CA VAL A 209 19.28 6.58 11.44
C VAL A 209 20.45 7.11 10.62
N LEU A 210 20.75 8.39 10.79
CA LEU A 210 21.95 8.97 10.23
C LEU A 210 23.13 8.70 11.17
N ALA A 211 24.13 7.98 10.70
CA ALA A 211 25.38 7.76 11.41
C ALA A 211 26.47 8.67 10.85
N THR A 212 27.15 9.38 11.75
CA THR A 212 28.32 10.20 11.41
C THR A 212 29.56 9.56 11.99
N TRP A 213 30.56 9.34 11.16
CA TRP A 213 31.83 8.81 11.63
C TRP A 213 32.62 9.89 12.37
N ILE A 214 33.08 9.56 13.57
CA ILE A 214 33.95 10.40 14.37
C ILE A 214 35.36 9.78 14.33
N ALA A 215 36.30 10.45 13.68
CA ALA A 215 37.67 9.98 13.59
C ALA A 215 38.37 10.07 14.94
N HIS A 216 38.99 8.97 15.37
CA HIS A 216 39.95 8.94 16.45
C HIS A 216 41.39 9.04 15.92
N LYS A 217 42.33 9.53 16.71
CA LYS A 217 43.74 9.76 16.28
C LYS A 217 44.47 8.51 15.79
N SER A 218 43.97 7.32 16.14
CA SER A 218 44.56 6.02 15.81
C SER A 218 43.90 5.31 14.63
N ASP A 219 42.86 5.90 14.06
CA ASP A 219 42.09 5.19 13.05
C ASP A 219 42.72 5.30 11.68
N ALA A 220 42.74 4.16 10.98
CA ALA A 220 43.19 4.12 9.58
C ALA A 220 42.29 5.03 8.73
N HIS A 221 42.88 5.73 7.83
CA HIS A 221 42.23 6.69 6.95
C HIS A 221 41.30 5.96 5.96
N TRP A 222 40.03 6.28 6.03
CA TRP A 222 39.05 5.91 5.01
C TRP A 222 39.02 7.04 3.96
N GLU A 223 39.77 6.87 2.90
CA GLU A 223 40.03 7.97 1.94
C GLU A 223 38.81 8.34 1.08
N GLU A 224 37.88 7.43 0.80
CA GLU A 224 36.77 7.74 -0.12
C GLU A 224 35.39 7.30 0.34
N LYS A 225 35.19 6.02 0.57
CA LYS A 225 33.85 5.45 0.87
C LYS A 225 33.94 4.26 1.80
N ILE A 226 33.06 4.18 2.77
CA ILE A 226 32.87 2.95 3.52
C ILE A 226 31.91 2.08 2.72
N PRO A 227 32.27 0.84 2.34
CA PRO A 227 31.39 -0.04 1.57
C PRO A 227 30.08 -0.33 2.30
N ALA A 228 29.01 -0.63 1.54
CA ALA A 228 27.77 -1.13 2.09
C ALA A 228 28.01 -2.38 2.96
N GLY A 229 27.26 -2.54 4.04
CA GLY A 229 27.36 -3.66 4.96
C GLY A 229 28.53 -3.59 5.96
N THR A 230 29.36 -2.56 5.94
CA THR A 230 30.46 -2.37 6.92
C THR A 230 29.89 -2.13 8.31
N ILE A 231 28.87 -1.28 8.44
CA ILE A 231 28.19 -1.03 9.71
C ILE A 231 27.05 -2.05 9.84
N ASN A 232 27.29 -3.10 10.62
CA ASN A 232 26.37 -4.23 10.77
C ASN A 232 26.07 -4.59 12.23
N ARG A 233 26.64 -3.87 13.19
CA ARG A 233 26.43 -4.12 14.62
C ARG A 233 26.67 -2.87 15.44
N LEU A 234 26.10 -2.84 16.63
CA LEU A 234 26.40 -1.86 17.66
C LEU A 234 27.65 -2.27 18.47
N ILE A 235 28.42 -1.32 18.96
CA ILE A 235 29.52 -1.58 19.90
C ILE A 235 28.96 -2.13 21.20
N GLN A 236 27.84 -1.53 21.70
CA GLN A 236 27.08 -2.02 22.84
C GLN A 236 25.75 -2.55 22.34
N SER A 237 25.50 -3.85 22.55
CA SER A 237 24.21 -4.44 22.18
C SER A 237 23.10 -3.86 23.05
N ARG A 238 21.95 -3.65 22.44
CA ARG A 238 20.72 -3.24 23.10
C ARG A 238 19.62 -4.21 22.78
N ASN A 239 18.84 -4.60 23.77
CA ASN A 239 17.78 -5.61 23.61
C ASN A 239 16.67 -5.17 22.63
N GLU A 240 16.48 -3.86 22.50
CA GLU A 240 15.48 -3.26 21.62
C GLU A 240 15.89 -3.24 20.15
N ILE A 241 17.18 -3.51 19.86
CA ILE A 241 17.73 -3.46 18.50
C ILE A 241 18.18 -4.85 18.10
N SER A 242 17.39 -5.51 17.28
CA SER A 242 17.67 -6.88 16.81
C SER A 242 18.69 -6.94 15.69
N ASN A 243 18.76 -5.90 14.85
CA ASN A 243 19.65 -5.86 13.70
C ASN A 243 20.03 -4.43 13.33
N VAL A 244 21.25 -4.27 12.83
CA VAL A 244 21.75 -3.02 12.23
C VAL A 244 22.24 -3.34 10.83
N SER A 245 21.85 -2.59 9.84
CA SER A 245 22.30 -2.76 8.47
C SER A 245 22.58 -1.43 7.81
N GLN A 246 23.69 -1.37 7.07
CA GLN A 246 24.04 -0.25 6.21
C GLN A 246 23.82 -0.70 4.76
N PRO A 247 22.69 -0.36 4.14
CA PRO A 247 22.37 -0.83 2.79
C PRO A 247 23.21 -0.18 1.69
N TYR A 248 23.79 1.00 1.98
CA TYR A 248 24.54 1.79 1.01
C TYR A 248 25.93 2.16 1.52
N PRO A 249 26.90 2.38 0.60
CA PRO A 249 28.18 2.91 0.99
C PRO A 249 28.02 4.32 1.58
N SER A 250 28.85 4.67 2.54
CA SER A 250 28.94 6.05 3.02
C SER A 250 29.64 6.94 1.98
N PHE A 251 29.35 8.22 2.03
CA PHE A 251 29.97 9.22 1.16
C PHE A 251 30.23 10.52 1.93
N GLY A 252 30.99 11.43 1.32
CA GLY A 252 31.28 12.75 1.90
C GLY A 252 32.37 12.72 2.96
N GLY A 253 33.13 11.62 3.06
CA GLY A 253 34.36 11.59 3.85
C GLY A 253 35.35 12.61 3.31
N ARG A 254 35.90 13.44 4.19
CA ARG A 254 36.97 14.38 3.85
C ARG A 254 38.10 14.18 4.80
N ASN A 255 39.32 14.30 4.29
CA ASN A 255 40.51 14.36 5.12
C ASN A 255 40.41 15.56 6.07
N LYS A 256 41.05 15.44 7.22
CA LYS A 256 41.14 16.58 8.14
C LYS A 256 41.81 17.72 7.36
N GLU A 257 41.15 18.86 7.36
CA GLU A 257 41.62 20.08 6.72
C GLU A 257 43.05 20.41 7.20
N SER A 258 43.96 20.62 6.30
CA SER A 258 45.29 21.08 6.65
C SER A 258 45.24 22.56 7.08
N MET A 259 46.22 23.03 7.83
CA MET A 259 46.30 24.45 8.22
C MET A 259 46.43 25.36 6.97
N SER A 260 47.01 24.88 5.89
CA SER A 260 47.09 25.61 4.62
C SER A 260 45.73 25.74 3.94
N ASP A 261 44.91 24.70 3.97
CA ASP A 261 43.56 24.73 3.40
C ASP A 261 42.63 25.66 4.21
N LEU A 262 42.81 25.65 5.55
CA LEU A 262 42.11 26.56 6.45
C LEU A 262 42.45 28.03 6.13
N TYR A 263 43.73 28.35 5.93
CA TYR A 263 44.14 29.70 5.57
C TYR A 263 43.58 30.11 4.20
N MET A 264 43.55 29.23 3.20
CA MET A 264 42.98 29.54 1.88
C MET A 264 41.48 29.77 1.90
N ARG A 265 40.79 29.18 2.86
CA ARG A 265 39.32 29.38 3.00
C ARG A 265 38.96 30.67 3.73
N VAL A 266 39.83 31.21 4.54
CA VAL A 266 39.60 32.40 5.37
C VAL A 266 40.13 33.68 4.71
N SER A 267 40.98 33.56 3.67
CA SER A 267 41.45 34.65 2.86
C SER A 267 40.53 34.96 1.67
#